data_5568f36afe055a091d9dfd39ddb0dcfa
#
_entry.id   5568f36afe055a091d9dfd39ddb0dcfa
#
_cell.length_a   1.000
_cell.length_b   1.000
_cell.length_c   1.000
_cell.angle_alpha   90.00
_cell.angle_beta   90.00
_cell.angle_gamma   90.00
#
_symmetry.space_group_name_H-M   'P 1'
#
loop_
_entity.id
_entity.type
_entity.pdbx_description
1 polymer ?
#
loop_
_entity_poly.entity_id
_entity_poly.type
_entity_poly.pdbx_seq_one_letter_code
_entity_poly.pdbx_strand_id
1 'polypeptide(L)'
;MRTWGPLTAVCLGTFMLLLDVTIAVVALPDMARGLHASLSDLQWVMDGYALALAALLLGLGAAADVLGRRRVHVAGVVLFAAASLLCGLASGPGMLVAARGLQGVGAAAMFATTLPLLGSVYQGRRRSMALGVWGAVSGAAAAVGPVLGGLLTDGPGWRWIFWVNLPVSVVAVWLTLRVVPESRGAAGRRVDWAGTALFAAFAGALTYGAVRAGSHGWTEGGTLVSFVLAVVALGAFVAVERRVADPLLDPRLFLRPAFSGVMLGGLAFNAAAFGVMAYTSIWLQTMLGMSPVRGGLVFVWLSLASFVVAAAGGRLLHGVPARLTIGGGLLLIAAGQFCMAFLDAGSTASALVPGLLLVGVGTGLVSPGIAGAALAAVPAERSGMAGGAVNTFRQLGYALGIAVFGTVLTSGMGDSLPHDAAHGLAGGAAGALRGVFGEHALRAAFAAGLNAAAVAAGVVAAVAGVLVLVLVRADHGGRVAGVTDSAPPALKEEEAAPVAPYRR
;
A
#
# COMPACT_ATOMS: atom_id res chain seq x y z
N MET A 1 19.61 5.38 -25.36
CA MET A 1 18.62 4.37 -24.89
C MET A 1 19.15 3.39 -23.84
N ARG A 2 20.46 3.03 -23.84
CA ARG A 2 21.01 2.05 -22.85
C ARG A 2 20.97 2.47 -21.37
N THR A 3 20.94 3.75 -21.04
CA THR A 3 21.01 4.24 -19.65
C THR A 3 19.68 4.28 -18.91
N TRP A 4 18.53 4.39 -19.59
CA TRP A 4 17.20 4.51 -18.98
C TRP A 4 16.34 3.25 -19.09
N GLY A 5 16.77 2.27 -19.89
CA GLY A 5 16.04 1.03 -20.11
C GLY A 5 15.66 0.28 -18.82
N PRO A 6 16.61 0.04 -17.89
CA PRO A 6 16.30 -0.62 -16.63
C PRO A 6 15.26 0.14 -15.77
N LEU A 7 15.35 1.48 -15.74
CA LEU A 7 14.35 2.30 -15.04
C LEU A 7 12.96 2.16 -15.66
N THR A 8 12.88 2.20 -17.01
CA THR A 8 11.61 2.03 -17.72
C THR A 8 10.98 0.66 -17.44
N ALA A 9 11.79 -0.43 -17.44
CA ALA A 9 11.31 -1.77 -17.16
C ALA A 9 10.71 -1.88 -15.76
N VAL A 10 11.44 -1.38 -14.75
CA VAL A 10 11.00 -1.42 -13.34
C VAL A 10 9.81 -0.49 -13.10
N CYS A 11 9.81 0.71 -13.69
CA CYS A 11 8.69 1.66 -13.60
C CYS A 11 7.41 1.12 -14.23
N LEU A 12 7.52 0.38 -15.35
CA LEU A 12 6.35 -0.24 -15.99
C LEU A 12 5.69 -1.28 -15.09
N GLY A 13 6.50 -2.15 -14.43
CA GLY A 13 6.01 -3.10 -13.44
C GLY A 13 5.35 -2.41 -12.23
N THR A 14 5.99 -1.36 -11.69
CA THR A 14 5.44 -0.61 -10.56
C THR A 14 4.15 0.13 -10.94
N PHE A 15 4.11 0.74 -12.13
CA PHE A 15 2.92 1.41 -12.65
C PHE A 15 1.73 0.44 -12.71
N MET A 16 1.94 -0.72 -13.31
CA MET A 16 0.91 -1.76 -13.45
C MET A 16 0.39 -2.23 -12.07
N LEU A 17 1.29 -2.49 -11.13
CA LEU A 17 0.97 -2.95 -9.78
C LEU A 17 0.12 -1.93 -9.01
N LEU A 18 0.51 -0.64 -9.04
CA LEU A 18 -0.20 0.41 -8.31
C LEU A 18 -1.51 0.82 -9.02
N LEU A 19 -1.50 0.76 -10.34
CA LEU A 19 -2.70 0.97 -11.15
C LEU A 19 -3.76 -0.08 -10.80
N ASP A 20 -3.38 -1.35 -10.72
CA ASP A 20 -4.29 -2.49 -10.45
C ASP A 20 -5.06 -2.31 -9.13
N VAL A 21 -4.41 -1.79 -8.09
CA VAL A 21 -5.08 -1.52 -6.80
C VAL A 21 -6.16 -0.45 -6.94
N THR A 22 -5.86 0.65 -7.62
CA THR A 22 -6.76 1.81 -7.69
C THR A 22 -7.85 1.64 -8.74
N ILE A 23 -7.57 0.92 -9.82
CA ILE A 23 -8.53 0.62 -10.89
C ILE A 23 -9.64 -0.31 -10.39
N ALA A 24 -9.31 -1.30 -9.54
CA ALA A 24 -10.25 -2.26 -8.99
C ALA A 24 -11.33 -1.61 -8.13
N VAL A 25 -11.00 -0.56 -7.37
CA VAL A 25 -11.94 0.16 -6.48
C VAL A 25 -13.15 0.70 -7.25
N VAL A 26 -12.94 1.22 -8.45
CA VAL A 26 -14.01 1.80 -9.28
C VAL A 26 -14.90 0.72 -9.89
N ALA A 27 -14.35 -0.46 -10.13
CA ALA A 27 -15.07 -1.58 -10.74
C ALA A 27 -15.86 -2.44 -9.74
N LEU A 28 -15.72 -2.23 -8.43
CA LEU A 28 -16.38 -3.05 -7.40
C LEU A 28 -17.90 -3.19 -7.59
N PRO A 29 -18.67 -2.10 -7.87
CA PRO A 29 -20.12 -2.25 -8.06
C PRO A 29 -20.50 -3.12 -9.27
N ASP A 30 -19.68 -3.08 -10.34
CA ASP A 30 -19.91 -3.90 -11.53
C ASP A 30 -19.52 -5.36 -11.30
N MET A 31 -18.45 -5.60 -10.53
CA MET A 31 -18.10 -6.95 -10.07
C MET A 31 -19.20 -7.53 -9.19
N ALA A 32 -19.77 -6.74 -8.25
CA ALA A 32 -20.89 -7.16 -7.41
C ALA A 32 -22.07 -7.62 -8.25
N ARG A 33 -22.49 -6.82 -9.24
CA ARG A 33 -23.59 -7.14 -10.13
C ARG A 33 -23.28 -8.33 -11.04
N GLY A 34 -22.10 -8.35 -11.64
CA GLY A 34 -21.72 -9.36 -12.63
C GLY A 34 -21.43 -10.75 -12.06
N LEU A 35 -21.08 -10.84 -10.78
CA LEU A 35 -20.76 -12.10 -10.09
C LEU A 35 -21.73 -12.44 -8.97
N HIS A 36 -22.77 -11.61 -8.73
CA HIS A 36 -23.69 -11.72 -7.59
C HIS A 36 -22.93 -11.78 -6.25
N ALA A 37 -21.85 -10.94 -6.13
CA ALA A 37 -20.95 -10.94 -5.01
C ALA A 37 -21.54 -10.18 -3.82
N SER A 38 -21.32 -10.73 -2.60
CA SER A 38 -21.66 -10.08 -1.34
C SER A 38 -20.66 -8.99 -0.98
N LEU A 39 -20.97 -8.18 0.03
CA LEU A 39 -20.00 -7.22 0.60
C LEU A 39 -18.72 -7.90 1.05
N SER A 40 -18.83 -9.04 1.74
CA SER A 40 -17.68 -9.83 2.18
C SER A 40 -16.81 -10.29 1.00
N ASP A 41 -17.43 -10.73 -0.10
CA ASP A 41 -16.69 -11.12 -1.29
C ASP A 41 -15.92 -9.94 -1.88
N LEU A 42 -16.55 -8.75 -1.95
CA LEU A 42 -15.88 -7.53 -2.44
C LEU A 42 -14.72 -7.10 -1.55
N GLN A 43 -14.87 -7.21 -0.24
CA GLN A 43 -13.77 -7.00 0.71
C GLN A 43 -12.63 -7.97 0.42
N TRP A 44 -12.92 -9.27 0.25
CA TRP A 44 -11.90 -10.28 -0.08
C TRP A 44 -11.26 -10.09 -1.45
N VAL A 45 -11.97 -9.55 -2.45
CA VAL A 45 -11.37 -9.17 -3.74
C VAL A 45 -10.25 -8.16 -3.55
N MET A 46 -10.41 -7.20 -2.63
CA MET A 46 -9.37 -6.21 -2.31
C MET A 46 -8.33 -6.77 -1.34
N ASP A 47 -8.79 -7.38 -0.26
CA ASP A 47 -7.95 -7.86 0.83
C ASP A 47 -7.08 -9.05 0.43
N GLY A 48 -7.59 -9.97 -0.40
CA GLY A 48 -6.82 -11.12 -0.89
C GLY A 48 -5.52 -10.71 -1.58
N TYR A 49 -5.59 -9.67 -2.41
CA TYR A 49 -4.43 -9.08 -3.05
C TYR A 49 -3.49 -8.39 -2.03
N ALA A 50 -4.05 -7.50 -1.21
CA ALA A 50 -3.26 -6.69 -0.27
C ALA A 50 -2.57 -7.55 0.80
N LEU A 51 -3.26 -8.58 1.30
CA LEU A 51 -2.72 -9.54 2.27
C LEU A 51 -1.61 -10.40 1.70
N ALA A 52 -1.82 -10.98 0.49
CA ALA A 52 -0.79 -11.78 -0.16
C ALA A 52 0.47 -10.94 -0.42
N LEU A 53 0.28 -9.69 -0.86
CA LEU A 53 1.37 -8.75 -1.05
C LEU A 53 2.07 -8.44 0.29
N ALA A 54 1.32 -8.07 1.34
CA ALA A 54 1.88 -7.74 2.65
C ALA A 54 2.65 -8.92 3.27
N ALA A 55 2.05 -10.09 3.24
CA ALA A 55 2.59 -11.30 3.87
C ALA A 55 3.89 -11.79 3.23
N LEU A 56 4.00 -11.67 1.90
CA LEU A 56 5.09 -12.27 1.15
C LEU A 56 6.18 -11.28 0.75
N LEU A 57 5.93 -9.97 0.90
CA LEU A 57 6.86 -8.94 0.44
C LEU A 57 8.28 -9.10 1.00
N LEU A 58 8.39 -9.29 2.30
CA LEU A 58 9.69 -9.46 2.98
C LEU A 58 10.36 -10.78 2.60
N GLY A 59 9.59 -11.89 2.62
CA GLY A 59 10.09 -13.21 2.27
C GLY A 59 10.56 -13.30 0.81
N LEU A 60 9.80 -12.74 -0.12
CA LEU A 60 10.19 -12.70 -1.54
C LEU A 60 11.34 -11.73 -1.80
N GLY A 61 11.50 -10.67 -0.98
CA GLY A 61 12.69 -9.83 -1.00
C GLY A 61 13.95 -10.61 -0.64
N ALA A 62 13.90 -11.39 0.44
CA ALA A 62 15.00 -12.28 0.84
C ALA A 62 15.25 -13.40 -0.21
N ALA A 63 14.19 -13.98 -0.76
CA ALA A 63 14.28 -14.95 -1.84
C ALA A 63 14.95 -14.35 -3.10
N ALA A 64 14.65 -13.12 -3.45
CA ALA A 64 15.24 -12.43 -4.58
C ALA A 64 16.76 -12.20 -4.40
N ASP A 65 17.20 -11.94 -3.18
CA ASP A 65 18.63 -11.80 -2.87
C ASP A 65 19.40 -13.11 -3.07
N VAL A 66 18.76 -14.26 -2.84
CA VAL A 66 19.36 -15.61 -3.01
C VAL A 66 19.23 -16.10 -4.46
N LEU A 67 18.01 -16.07 -5.02
CA LEU A 67 17.70 -16.66 -6.33
C LEU A 67 18.10 -15.78 -7.51
N GLY A 68 18.21 -14.47 -7.27
CA GLY A 68 18.47 -13.46 -8.30
C GLY A 68 17.28 -12.51 -8.46
N ARG A 69 17.56 -11.23 -8.35
CA ARG A 69 16.54 -10.16 -8.30
C ARG A 69 15.77 -10.04 -9.61
N ARG A 70 16.47 -10.12 -10.76
CA ARG A 70 15.83 -10.10 -12.08
C ARG A 70 14.94 -11.32 -12.28
N ARG A 71 15.41 -12.51 -11.90
CA ARG A 71 14.64 -13.76 -12.04
C ARG A 71 13.35 -13.70 -11.25
N VAL A 72 13.42 -13.29 -9.97
CA VAL A 72 12.24 -13.16 -9.10
C VAL A 72 11.30 -12.07 -9.60
N HIS A 73 11.83 -10.94 -10.09
CA HIS A 73 11.00 -9.89 -10.71
C HIS A 73 10.23 -10.41 -11.93
N VAL A 74 10.90 -11.08 -12.86
CA VAL A 74 10.26 -11.64 -14.07
C VAL A 74 9.23 -12.70 -13.71
N ALA A 75 9.55 -13.62 -12.78
CA ALA A 75 8.60 -14.61 -12.29
C ALA A 75 7.37 -13.93 -11.66
N GLY A 76 7.57 -12.84 -10.90
CA GLY A 76 6.51 -12.02 -10.34
C GLY A 76 5.61 -11.42 -11.41
N VAL A 77 6.18 -10.80 -12.46
CA VAL A 77 5.39 -10.23 -13.58
C VAL A 77 4.61 -11.31 -14.32
N VAL A 78 5.21 -12.47 -14.57
CA VAL A 78 4.54 -13.59 -15.25
C VAL A 78 3.38 -14.13 -14.39
N LEU A 79 3.60 -14.33 -13.09
CA LEU A 79 2.55 -14.78 -12.18
C LEU A 79 1.43 -13.74 -12.06
N PHE A 80 1.78 -12.45 -11.98
CA PHE A 80 0.82 -11.36 -11.95
C PHE A 80 -0.04 -11.33 -13.22
N ALA A 81 0.57 -11.51 -14.39
CA ALA A 81 -0.15 -11.59 -15.67
C ALA A 81 -1.09 -12.81 -15.74
N ALA A 82 -0.59 -13.99 -15.36
CA ALA A 82 -1.40 -15.21 -15.34
C ALA A 82 -2.60 -15.08 -14.38
N ALA A 83 -2.37 -14.53 -13.19
CA ALA A 83 -3.43 -14.25 -12.23
C ALA A 83 -4.40 -13.17 -12.73
N SER A 84 -3.92 -12.13 -13.42
CA SER A 84 -4.78 -11.12 -14.07
C SER A 84 -5.69 -11.75 -15.14
N LEU A 85 -5.16 -12.69 -15.93
CA LEU A 85 -5.98 -13.45 -16.88
C LEU A 85 -7.08 -14.22 -16.16
N LEU A 86 -6.75 -14.92 -15.06
CA LEU A 86 -7.72 -15.66 -14.23
C LEU A 86 -8.77 -14.74 -13.60
N CYS A 87 -8.37 -13.55 -13.12
CA CYS A 87 -9.32 -12.55 -12.61
C CYS A 87 -10.36 -12.16 -13.67
N GLY A 88 -9.92 -11.88 -14.89
CA GLY A 88 -10.81 -11.52 -15.99
C GLY A 88 -11.69 -12.68 -16.49
N LEU A 89 -11.28 -13.94 -16.26
CA LEU A 89 -12.04 -15.14 -16.58
C LEU A 89 -12.94 -15.62 -15.43
N ALA A 90 -12.95 -14.92 -14.29
CA ALA A 90 -13.69 -15.34 -13.11
C ALA A 90 -15.19 -15.48 -13.40
N SER A 91 -15.72 -16.66 -13.06
CA SER A 91 -17.15 -17.03 -13.19
C SER A 91 -17.93 -16.84 -11.89
N GLY A 92 -17.23 -16.61 -10.77
CA GLY A 92 -17.83 -16.37 -9.46
C GLY A 92 -16.87 -15.68 -8.50
N PRO A 93 -17.36 -15.20 -7.35
CA PRO A 93 -16.56 -14.44 -6.37
C PRO A 93 -15.35 -15.22 -5.86
N GLY A 94 -15.53 -16.50 -5.51
CA GLY A 94 -14.46 -17.34 -4.98
C GLY A 94 -13.28 -17.48 -5.94
N MET A 95 -13.55 -17.65 -7.25
CA MET A 95 -12.48 -17.70 -8.26
C MET A 95 -11.76 -16.35 -8.36
N LEU A 96 -12.49 -15.25 -8.32
CA LEU A 96 -11.90 -13.91 -8.37
C LEU A 96 -11.01 -13.65 -7.14
N VAL A 97 -11.49 -13.99 -5.93
CA VAL A 97 -10.72 -13.84 -4.69
C VAL A 97 -9.43 -14.67 -4.72
N ALA A 98 -9.50 -15.94 -5.14
CA ALA A 98 -8.33 -16.81 -5.26
C ALA A 98 -7.33 -16.25 -6.29
N ALA A 99 -7.80 -15.79 -7.46
CA ALA A 99 -6.97 -15.18 -8.48
C ALA A 99 -6.33 -13.87 -8.00
N ARG A 100 -7.05 -13.05 -7.21
CA ARG A 100 -6.52 -11.85 -6.57
C ARG A 100 -5.40 -12.18 -5.56
N GLY A 101 -5.57 -13.25 -4.78
CA GLY A 101 -4.50 -13.74 -3.91
C GLY A 101 -3.23 -14.11 -4.70
N LEU A 102 -3.36 -14.87 -5.78
CA LEU A 102 -2.23 -15.21 -6.67
C LEU A 102 -1.61 -13.97 -7.31
N GLN A 103 -2.43 -13.00 -7.71
CA GLN A 103 -1.97 -11.72 -8.26
C GLN A 103 -1.16 -10.94 -7.21
N GLY A 104 -1.60 -10.97 -5.94
CA GLY A 104 -0.87 -10.38 -4.80
C GLY A 104 0.50 -11.02 -4.55
N VAL A 105 0.64 -12.35 -4.75
CA VAL A 105 1.95 -13.03 -4.71
C VAL A 105 2.88 -12.50 -5.81
N GLY A 106 2.39 -12.39 -7.04
CA GLY A 106 3.14 -11.82 -8.16
C GLY A 106 3.55 -10.37 -7.89
N ALA A 107 2.61 -9.58 -7.36
CA ALA A 107 2.85 -8.20 -6.97
C ALA A 107 3.92 -8.06 -5.87
N ALA A 108 3.92 -8.96 -4.87
CA ALA A 108 4.94 -8.99 -3.82
C ALA A 108 6.35 -9.22 -4.39
N ALA A 109 6.50 -10.16 -5.32
CA ALA A 109 7.77 -10.44 -5.98
C ALA A 109 8.26 -9.24 -6.81
N MET A 110 7.37 -8.59 -7.55
CA MET A 110 7.66 -7.39 -8.33
C MET A 110 8.09 -6.22 -7.42
N PHE A 111 7.32 -5.95 -6.38
CA PHE A 111 7.54 -4.79 -5.51
C PHE A 111 8.79 -4.95 -4.65
N ALA A 112 9.03 -6.15 -4.10
CA ALA A 112 10.21 -6.47 -3.31
C ALA A 112 11.52 -6.29 -4.10
N THR A 113 11.50 -6.54 -5.41
CA THR A 113 12.67 -6.47 -6.28
C THR A 113 12.90 -5.09 -6.90
N THR A 114 11.91 -4.21 -6.90
CA THR A 114 11.93 -2.89 -7.56
C THR A 114 13.09 -2.01 -7.12
N LEU A 115 13.16 -1.67 -5.82
CA LEU A 115 14.20 -0.80 -5.28
C LEU A 115 15.61 -1.43 -5.34
N PRO A 116 15.79 -2.74 -5.00
CA PRO A 116 17.06 -3.42 -5.18
C PRO A 116 17.58 -3.45 -6.62
N LEU A 117 16.70 -3.64 -7.62
CA LEU A 117 17.10 -3.60 -9.03
C LEU A 117 17.55 -2.19 -9.44
N LEU A 118 16.82 -1.15 -9.06
CA LEU A 118 17.23 0.23 -9.32
C LEU A 118 18.57 0.55 -8.64
N GLY A 119 18.75 0.09 -7.39
CA GLY A 119 19.98 0.29 -6.63
C GLY A 119 21.20 -0.42 -7.19
N SER A 120 21.00 -1.57 -7.88
CA SER A 120 22.10 -2.31 -8.50
C SER A 120 22.60 -1.69 -9.82
N VAL A 121 21.72 -0.95 -10.52
CA VAL A 121 22.03 -0.34 -11.82
C VAL A 121 22.48 1.12 -11.70
N TYR A 122 21.90 1.87 -10.76
CA TYR A 122 22.15 3.30 -10.63
C TYR A 122 22.87 3.63 -9.33
N GLN A 123 23.89 4.50 -9.43
CA GLN A 123 24.69 4.95 -8.27
C GLN A 123 24.72 6.48 -8.18
N GLY A 124 25.03 7.02 -7.01
CA GLY A 124 25.17 8.46 -6.74
C GLY A 124 23.96 9.27 -7.21
N ARG A 125 24.20 10.38 -7.91
CA ARG A 125 23.15 11.30 -8.40
C ARG A 125 22.15 10.62 -9.35
N ARG A 126 22.60 9.61 -10.13
CA ARG A 126 21.71 8.86 -11.03
C ARG A 126 20.72 8.00 -10.25
N ARG A 127 21.11 7.45 -9.09
CA ARG A 127 20.20 6.70 -8.21
C ARG A 127 19.10 7.61 -7.66
N SER A 128 19.46 8.79 -7.16
CA SER A 128 18.47 9.76 -6.65
C SER A 128 17.47 10.17 -7.74
N MET A 129 17.95 10.39 -8.96
CA MET A 129 17.08 10.70 -10.10
C MET A 129 16.17 9.53 -10.48
N ALA A 130 16.70 8.30 -10.53
CA ALA A 130 15.90 7.09 -10.81
C ALA A 130 14.81 6.86 -9.77
N LEU A 131 15.11 7.05 -8.48
CA LEU A 131 14.12 6.97 -7.40
C LEU A 131 13.07 8.08 -7.49
N GLY A 132 13.46 9.29 -7.89
CA GLY A 132 12.53 10.39 -8.14
C GLY A 132 11.54 10.09 -9.29
N VAL A 133 12.04 9.57 -10.41
CA VAL A 133 11.20 9.14 -11.54
C VAL A 133 10.28 7.98 -11.14
N TRP A 134 10.80 6.99 -10.42
CA TRP A 134 10.01 5.88 -9.91
C TRP A 134 8.87 6.38 -8.98
N GLY A 135 9.16 7.32 -8.09
CA GLY A 135 8.15 7.96 -7.23
C GLY A 135 7.09 8.72 -8.02
N ALA A 136 7.49 9.47 -9.06
CA ALA A 136 6.57 10.17 -9.95
C ALA A 136 5.66 9.21 -10.73
N VAL A 137 6.21 8.11 -11.26
CA VAL A 137 5.44 7.06 -11.94
C VAL A 137 4.45 6.38 -10.98
N SER A 138 4.87 6.14 -9.74
CA SER A 138 3.99 5.59 -8.69
C SER A 138 2.81 6.51 -8.38
N GLY A 139 3.06 7.82 -8.27
CA GLY A 139 2.01 8.82 -8.09
C GLY A 139 1.08 8.93 -9.30
N ALA A 140 1.63 8.88 -10.51
CA ALA A 140 0.85 8.90 -11.75
C ALA A 140 -0.06 7.67 -11.86
N ALA A 141 0.42 6.48 -11.50
CA ALA A 141 -0.39 5.26 -11.49
C ALA A 141 -1.61 5.39 -10.56
N ALA A 142 -1.40 5.91 -9.35
CA ALA A 142 -2.48 6.14 -8.40
C ALA A 142 -3.51 7.19 -8.91
N ALA A 143 -3.04 8.20 -9.64
CA ALA A 143 -3.91 9.24 -10.20
C ALA A 143 -4.71 8.78 -11.42
N VAL A 144 -4.09 7.99 -12.30
CA VAL A 144 -4.70 7.49 -13.55
C VAL A 144 -5.67 6.34 -13.28
N GLY A 145 -5.43 5.56 -12.21
CA GLY A 145 -6.19 4.34 -11.91
C GLY A 145 -7.69 4.51 -11.89
N PRO A 146 -8.26 5.43 -11.09
CA PRO A 146 -9.70 5.61 -11.03
C PRO A 146 -10.33 6.00 -12.37
N VAL A 147 -9.66 6.84 -13.16
CA VAL A 147 -10.14 7.27 -14.48
C VAL A 147 -10.10 6.12 -15.48
N LEU A 148 -8.97 5.41 -15.55
CA LEU A 148 -8.82 4.26 -16.44
C LEU A 148 -9.77 3.11 -16.03
N GLY A 149 -9.93 2.92 -14.70
CA GLY A 149 -10.90 1.97 -14.16
C GLY A 149 -12.32 2.27 -14.59
N GLY A 150 -12.71 3.54 -14.50
CA GLY A 150 -14.00 4.00 -14.98
C GLY A 150 -14.18 3.76 -16.48
N LEU A 151 -13.22 4.16 -17.31
CA LEU A 151 -13.26 3.99 -18.77
C LEU A 151 -13.36 2.52 -19.20
N LEU A 152 -12.57 1.65 -18.58
CA LEU A 152 -12.58 0.22 -18.91
C LEU A 152 -13.87 -0.45 -18.42
N THR A 153 -14.38 -0.06 -17.26
CA THR A 153 -15.58 -0.65 -16.68
C THR A 153 -16.83 -0.21 -17.44
N ASP A 154 -16.94 1.07 -17.79
CA ASP A 154 -18.08 1.66 -18.51
C ASP A 154 -18.13 1.23 -19.98
N GLY A 155 -16.95 1.01 -20.60
CA GLY A 155 -16.82 0.60 -22.00
C GLY A 155 -16.93 -0.93 -22.18
N PRO A 156 -15.81 -1.67 -22.25
CA PRO A 156 -15.81 -3.10 -22.53
C PRO A 156 -16.19 -3.97 -21.32
N GLY A 157 -16.31 -3.38 -20.12
CA GLY A 157 -16.71 -4.06 -18.89
C GLY A 157 -15.56 -4.29 -17.90
N TRP A 158 -15.91 -4.54 -16.63
CA TRP A 158 -14.99 -4.65 -15.51
C TRP A 158 -13.86 -5.68 -15.67
N ARG A 159 -14.06 -6.73 -16.47
CA ARG A 159 -13.02 -7.75 -16.71
C ARG A 159 -11.77 -7.18 -17.40
N TRP A 160 -11.93 -6.13 -18.18
CA TRP A 160 -10.84 -5.49 -18.89
C TRP A 160 -9.85 -4.76 -17.98
N ILE A 161 -10.25 -4.41 -16.74
CA ILE A 161 -9.31 -3.84 -15.76
C ILE A 161 -8.17 -4.81 -15.43
N PHE A 162 -8.42 -6.11 -15.54
CA PHE A 162 -7.42 -7.15 -15.34
C PHE A 162 -6.69 -7.48 -16.65
N TRP A 163 -7.40 -7.57 -17.76
CA TRP A 163 -6.80 -7.94 -19.05
C TRP A 163 -5.86 -6.87 -19.60
N VAL A 164 -6.04 -5.61 -19.26
CA VAL A 164 -5.11 -4.52 -19.63
C VAL A 164 -3.68 -4.76 -19.12
N ASN A 165 -3.54 -5.53 -18.02
CA ASN A 165 -2.24 -5.91 -17.48
C ASN A 165 -1.46 -6.88 -18.39
N LEU A 166 -2.12 -7.66 -19.24
CA LEU A 166 -1.47 -8.69 -20.06
C LEU A 166 -0.49 -8.10 -21.08
N PRO A 167 -0.89 -7.19 -21.97
CA PRO A 167 0.05 -6.58 -22.93
C PRO A 167 1.16 -5.82 -22.23
N VAL A 168 0.85 -5.12 -21.12
CA VAL A 168 1.84 -4.39 -20.34
C VAL A 168 2.87 -5.35 -19.73
N SER A 169 2.41 -6.50 -19.20
CA SER A 169 3.29 -7.54 -18.65
C SER A 169 4.24 -8.13 -19.70
N VAL A 170 3.75 -8.40 -20.91
CA VAL A 170 4.60 -8.89 -22.02
C VAL A 170 5.73 -7.91 -22.30
N VAL A 171 5.42 -6.62 -22.40
CA VAL A 171 6.42 -5.56 -22.63
C VAL A 171 7.38 -5.46 -21.43
N ALA A 172 6.85 -5.52 -20.19
CA ALA A 172 7.66 -5.45 -18.99
C ALA A 172 8.66 -6.62 -18.88
N VAL A 173 8.21 -7.86 -19.14
CA VAL A 173 9.08 -9.05 -19.17
C VAL A 173 10.14 -8.93 -20.24
N TRP A 174 9.73 -8.63 -21.47
CA TRP A 174 10.66 -8.47 -22.61
C TRP A 174 11.72 -7.41 -22.32
N LEU A 175 11.31 -6.25 -21.84
CA LEU A 175 12.22 -5.15 -21.53
C LEU A 175 13.16 -5.53 -20.37
N THR A 176 12.61 -6.12 -19.28
CA THR A 176 13.40 -6.56 -18.13
C THR A 176 14.49 -7.54 -18.55
N LEU A 177 14.16 -8.54 -19.35
CA LEU A 177 15.12 -9.53 -19.83
C LEU A 177 16.21 -8.93 -20.74
N ARG A 178 15.88 -7.87 -21.48
CA ARG A 178 16.81 -7.21 -22.43
C ARG A 178 17.76 -6.22 -21.77
N VAL A 179 17.30 -5.48 -20.75
CA VAL A 179 18.05 -4.31 -20.26
C VAL A 179 18.44 -4.37 -18.79
N VAL A 180 17.81 -5.24 -17.97
CA VAL A 180 18.13 -5.33 -16.55
C VAL A 180 19.16 -6.45 -16.34
N PRO A 181 20.36 -6.14 -15.79
CA PRO A 181 21.33 -7.18 -15.44
C PRO A 181 20.85 -8.01 -14.25
N GLU A 182 21.31 -9.27 -14.19
CA GLU A 182 21.06 -10.07 -12.99
C GLU A 182 21.89 -9.54 -11.81
N SER A 183 21.26 -9.50 -10.64
CA SER A 183 21.95 -9.13 -9.41
C SER A 183 21.44 -9.99 -8.24
N ARG A 184 22.29 -10.19 -7.24
CA ARG A 184 22.00 -10.96 -6.03
C ARG A 184 22.36 -10.12 -4.81
N GLY A 185 21.85 -10.51 -3.65
CA GLY A 185 22.24 -9.94 -2.37
C GLY A 185 23.60 -10.49 -1.89
N ALA A 186 23.96 -10.18 -0.65
CA ALA A 186 25.18 -10.70 -0.02
C ALA A 186 25.14 -12.23 0.06
N ALA A 187 26.30 -12.84 -0.16
CA ALA A 187 26.44 -14.30 -0.07
C ALA A 187 26.14 -14.81 1.36
N GLY A 188 25.50 -15.97 1.45
CA GLY A 188 25.20 -16.64 2.73
C GLY A 188 23.85 -16.29 3.36
N ARG A 189 23.09 -15.35 2.81
CA ARG A 189 21.74 -15.04 3.30
C ARG A 189 20.78 -16.21 3.11
N ARG A 190 19.94 -16.48 4.11
CA ARG A 190 18.89 -17.51 4.06
C ARG A 190 17.52 -16.86 4.08
N VAL A 191 16.55 -17.52 3.45
CA VAL A 191 15.15 -17.07 3.48
C VAL A 191 14.46 -17.65 4.71
N ASP A 192 13.91 -16.83 5.55
CA ASP A 192 13.07 -17.25 6.68
C ASP A 192 11.64 -17.55 6.21
N TRP A 193 11.45 -18.77 5.72
CA TRP A 193 10.11 -19.23 5.32
C TRP A 193 9.18 -19.44 6.52
N ALA A 194 9.71 -19.77 7.69
CA ALA A 194 8.93 -19.96 8.91
C ALA A 194 8.36 -18.62 9.38
N GLY A 195 9.18 -17.56 9.47
CA GLY A 195 8.73 -16.22 9.76
C GLY A 195 7.74 -15.70 8.72
N THR A 196 8.00 -15.93 7.42
CA THR A 196 7.07 -15.57 6.34
C THR A 196 5.69 -16.24 6.51
N ALA A 197 5.66 -17.55 6.78
CA ALA A 197 4.40 -18.29 6.96
C ALA A 197 3.64 -17.84 8.21
N LEU A 198 4.35 -17.62 9.32
CA LEU A 198 3.74 -17.15 10.58
C LEU A 198 3.18 -15.72 10.44
N PHE A 199 3.90 -14.83 9.76
CA PHE A 199 3.39 -13.49 9.48
C PHE A 199 2.17 -13.54 8.55
N ALA A 200 2.18 -14.38 7.53
CA ALA A 200 1.02 -14.61 6.65
C ALA A 200 -0.19 -15.14 7.44
N ALA A 201 0.02 -16.11 8.33
CA ALA A 201 -1.01 -16.64 9.20
C ALA A 201 -1.58 -15.57 10.14
N PHE A 202 -0.72 -14.76 10.75
CA PHE A 202 -1.12 -13.62 11.58
C PHE A 202 -1.98 -12.62 10.80
N ALA A 203 -1.48 -12.11 9.68
CA ALA A 203 -2.15 -11.10 8.88
C ALA A 203 -3.48 -11.63 8.31
N GLY A 204 -3.48 -12.88 7.83
CA GLY A 204 -4.66 -13.55 7.31
C GLY A 204 -5.73 -13.77 8.37
N ALA A 205 -5.37 -14.32 9.52
CA ALA A 205 -6.30 -14.57 10.62
C ALA A 205 -6.89 -13.28 11.20
N LEU A 206 -6.06 -12.23 11.34
CA LEU A 206 -6.49 -10.91 11.82
C LEU A 206 -7.52 -10.27 10.86
N THR A 207 -7.23 -10.26 9.56
CA THR A 207 -8.14 -9.68 8.56
C THR A 207 -9.40 -10.52 8.39
N TYR A 208 -9.27 -11.85 8.37
CA TYR A 208 -10.43 -12.75 8.33
C TYR A 208 -11.35 -12.52 9.52
N GLY A 209 -10.79 -12.41 10.72
CA GLY A 209 -11.56 -12.09 11.93
C GLY A 209 -12.28 -10.74 11.83
N ALA A 210 -11.65 -9.72 11.29
CA ALA A 210 -12.24 -8.40 11.11
C ALA A 210 -13.39 -8.40 10.07
N VAL A 211 -13.22 -9.07 8.93
CA VAL A 211 -14.30 -9.23 7.92
C VAL A 211 -15.46 -10.04 8.48
N ARG A 212 -15.16 -11.15 9.20
CA ARG A 212 -16.17 -12.01 9.82
C ARG A 212 -16.94 -11.28 10.92
N ALA A 213 -16.27 -10.44 11.70
CA ALA A 213 -16.93 -9.63 12.74
C ALA A 213 -18.03 -8.75 12.17
N GLY A 214 -17.85 -8.23 10.95
CA GLY A 214 -18.86 -7.45 10.24
C GLY A 214 -20.13 -8.25 9.94
N SER A 215 -19.98 -9.51 9.48
CA SER A 215 -21.10 -10.33 9.02
C SER A 215 -21.75 -11.18 10.11
N HIS A 216 -21.02 -11.59 11.17
CA HIS A 216 -21.49 -12.51 12.19
C HIS A 216 -21.41 -11.93 13.62
N GLY A 217 -20.80 -10.77 13.79
CA GLY A 217 -20.61 -10.10 15.07
C GLY A 217 -19.26 -10.38 15.73
N TRP A 218 -18.88 -9.47 16.62
CA TRP A 218 -17.57 -9.48 17.31
C TRP A 218 -17.41 -10.60 18.32
N THR A 219 -18.51 -11.08 18.90
CA THR A 219 -18.55 -12.12 19.94
C THR A 219 -18.82 -13.52 19.40
N GLU A 220 -19.00 -13.67 18.10
CA GLU A 220 -19.24 -14.98 17.47
C GLU A 220 -17.98 -15.85 17.59
N GLY A 221 -18.19 -17.16 17.85
CA GLY A 221 -17.11 -18.10 18.16
C GLY A 221 -16.02 -18.17 17.10
N GLY A 222 -16.38 -18.19 15.81
CA GLY A 222 -15.41 -18.21 14.71
C GLY A 222 -14.62 -16.91 14.59
N THR A 223 -15.23 -15.76 14.91
CA THR A 223 -14.55 -14.45 14.97
C THR A 223 -13.51 -14.45 16.08
N LEU A 224 -13.89 -14.89 17.30
CA LEU A 224 -12.97 -14.97 18.44
C LEU A 224 -11.82 -15.94 18.18
N VAL A 225 -12.09 -17.12 17.62
CA VAL A 225 -11.05 -18.09 17.22
C VAL A 225 -10.07 -17.48 16.24
N SER A 226 -10.55 -16.70 15.28
CA SER A 226 -9.67 -16.03 14.29
C SER A 226 -8.74 -15.02 14.97
N PHE A 227 -9.21 -14.22 15.92
CA PHE A 227 -8.35 -13.30 16.66
C PHE A 227 -7.38 -14.03 17.60
N VAL A 228 -7.80 -15.12 18.23
CA VAL A 228 -6.89 -15.96 19.03
C VAL A 228 -5.78 -16.54 18.13
N LEU A 229 -6.12 -17.08 16.96
CA LEU A 229 -5.15 -17.57 16.00
C LEU A 229 -4.19 -16.47 15.54
N ALA A 230 -4.68 -15.26 15.32
CA ALA A 230 -3.83 -14.12 14.98
C ALA A 230 -2.82 -13.81 16.10
N VAL A 231 -3.27 -13.76 17.36
CA VAL A 231 -2.39 -13.51 18.51
C VAL A 231 -1.34 -14.63 18.68
N VAL A 232 -1.77 -15.89 18.54
CA VAL A 232 -0.85 -17.05 18.62
C VAL A 232 0.17 -17.01 17.49
N ALA A 233 -0.25 -16.75 16.24
CA ALA A 233 0.64 -16.64 15.09
C ALA A 233 1.64 -15.48 15.25
N LEU A 234 1.20 -14.32 15.76
CA LEU A 234 2.09 -13.19 16.06
C LEU A 234 3.11 -13.55 17.15
N GLY A 235 2.66 -14.21 18.24
CA GLY A 235 3.57 -14.68 19.30
C GLY A 235 4.62 -15.66 18.77
N ALA A 236 4.19 -16.62 17.95
CA ALA A 236 5.08 -17.60 17.31
C ALA A 236 6.04 -16.90 16.34
N PHE A 237 5.55 -15.93 15.53
CA PHE A 237 6.39 -15.11 14.66
C PHE A 237 7.49 -14.39 15.43
N VAL A 238 7.14 -13.67 16.49
CA VAL A 238 8.12 -12.94 17.33
C VAL A 238 9.11 -13.92 17.97
N ALA A 239 8.66 -15.11 18.40
CA ALA A 239 9.53 -16.12 19.00
C ALA A 239 10.53 -16.70 17.99
N VAL A 240 10.13 -16.93 16.74
CA VAL A 240 11.00 -17.39 15.64
C VAL A 240 11.99 -16.29 15.25
N GLU A 241 11.52 -15.06 15.00
CA GLU A 241 12.35 -13.93 14.59
C GLU A 241 13.45 -13.56 15.62
N ARG A 242 13.21 -13.85 16.90
CA ARG A 242 14.22 -13.66 17.95
C ARG A 242 15.32 -14.72 17.94
N ARG A 243 15.14 -15.86 17.27
CA ARG A 243 16.05 -17.01 17.26
C ARG A 243 16.78 -17.18 15.93
N VAL A 244 16.23 -16.67 14.85
CA VAL A 244 16.82 -16.77 13.51
C VAL A 244 17.96 -15.77 13.37
N ALA A 245 19.06 -16.19 12.71
CA ALA A 245 20.24 -15.34 12.51
C ALA A 245 19.98 -14.17 11.54
N ASP A 246 19.16 -14.41 10.50
CA ASP A 246 18.75 -13.43 9.50
C ASP A 246 17.24 -13.22 9.55
N PRO A 247 16.71 -12.47 10.55
CA PRO A 247 15.26 -12.28 10.70
C PRO A 247 14.68 -11.45 9.54
N LEU A 248 13.44 -11.79 9.14
CA LEU A 248 12.67 -10.98 8.19
C LEU A 248 12.43 -9.58 8.72
N LEU A 249 12.10 -9.49 10.01
CA LEU A 249 11.81 -8.26 10.71
C LEU A 249 12.33 -8.38 12.15
N ASP A 250 13.45 -7.72 12.44
CA ASP A 250 14.04 -7.76 13.78
C ASP A 250 13.10 -7.14 14.82
N PRO A 251 12.52 -7.93 15.77
CA PRO A 251 11.58 -7.41 16.76
C PRO A 251 12.19 -6.35 17.68
N ARG A 252 13.53 -6.31 17.81
CA ARG A 252 14.23 -5.31 18.62
C ARG A 252 14.09 -3.89 18.05
N LEU A 253 13.84 -3.76 16.76
CA LEU A 253 13.62 -2.45 16.13
C LEU A 253 12.33 -1.78 16.66
N PHE A 254 11.32 -2.57 17.04
CA PHE A 254 10.09 -2.04 17.63
C PHE A 254 10.28 -1.48 19.05
N LEU A 255 11.40 -1.76 19.71
CA LEU A 255 11.77 -1.09 20.95
C LEU A 255 12.24 0.34 20.73
N ARG A 256 12.55 0.72 19.48
CA ARG A 256 12.88 2.11 19.12
C ARG A 256 11.59 2.87 18.79
N PRO A 257 11.25 3.91 19.57
CA PRO A 257 9.97 4.63 19.38
C PRO A 257 9.81 5.20 17.97
N ALA A 258 10.90 5.69 17.37
CA ALA A 258 10.89 6.24 16.02
C ALA A 258 10.50 5.18 14.97
N PHE A 259 11.03 3.94 15.06
CA PHE A 259 10.71 2.86 14.14
C PHE A 259 9.24 2.44 14.30
N SER A 260 8.79 2.21 15.53
CA SER A 260 7.39 1.85 15.83
C SER A 260 6.41 2.93 15.37
N GLY A 261 6.76 4.20 15.58
CA GLY A 261 5.95 5.33 15.11
C GLY A 261 5.82 5.37 13.59
N VAL A 262 6.90 5.08 12.84
CA VAL A 262 6.87 5.02 11.37
C VAL A 262 6.03 3.85 10.87
N MET A 263 6.13 2.65 11.49
CA MET A 263 5.32 1.48 11.14
C MET A 263 3.83 1.73 11.41
N LEU A 264 3.50 2.26 12.59
CA LEU A 264 2.14 2.65 12.94
C LEU A 264 1.59 3.73 11.99
N GLY A 265 2.41 4.73 11.66
CA GLY A 265 2.07 5.76 10.69
C GLY A 265 1.76 5.18 9.31
N GLY A 266 2.55 4.20 8.85
CA GLY A 266 2.34 3.51 7.58
C GLY A 266 1.04 2.71 7.54
N LEU A 267 0.76 1.97 8.61
CA LEU A 267 -0.47 1.19 8.77
C LEU A 267 -1.70 2.10 8.76
N ALA A 268 -1.72 3.11 9.63
CA ALA A 268 -2.83 4.03 9.77
C ALA A 268 -3.05 4.88 8.50
N PHE A 269 -1.96 5.26 7.83
CA PHE A 269 -1.99 6.01 6.57
C PHE A 269 -2.81 5.27 5.50
N ASN A 270 -2.43 4.03 5.19
CA ASN A 270 -3.13 3.30 4.14
C ASN A 270 -4.55 2.91 4.55
N ALA A 271 -4.78 2.57 5.82
CA ALA A 271 -6.12 2.32 6.31
C ALA A 271 -7.01 3.55 6.11
N ALA A 272 -6.64 4.69 6.69
CA ALA A 272 -7.50 5.87 6.72
C ALA A 272 -7.61 6.59 5.36
N ALA A 273 -6.54 6.63 4.55
CA ALA A 273 -6.60 7.32 3.27
C ALA A 273 -7.34 6.52 2.19
N PHE A 274 -7.25 5.18 2.22
CA PHE A 274 -7.73 4.35 1.11
C PHE A 274 -8.80 3.33 1.51
N GLY A 275 -8.91 2.94 2.79
CA GLY A 275 -9.86 1.91 3.24
C GLY A 275 -11.34 2.27 3.04
N VAL A 276 -11.70 3.56 3.09
CA VAL A 276 -13.07 4.06 2.87
C VAL A 276 -13.40 4.21 1.38
N MET A 277 -12.39 4.28 0.49
CA MET A 277 -12.61 4.59 -0.93
C MET A 277 -13.50 3.57 -1.65
N ALA A 278 -13.39 2.28 -1.29
CA ALA A 278 -14.22 1.23 -1.88
C ALA A 278 -15.71 1.50 -1.64
N TYR A 279 -16.09 1.84 -0.42
CA TYR A 279 -17.46 2.13 -0.03
C TYR A 279 -17.96 3.45 -0.60
N THR A 280 -17.07 4.45 -0.69
CA THR A 280 -17.35 5.71 -1.38
C THR A 280 -17.65 5.47 -2.87
N SER A 281 -16.90 4.58 -3.53
CA SER A 281 -17.14 4.20 -4.92
C SER A 281 -18.52 3.54 -5.10
N ILE A 282 -18.88 2.63 -4.19
CA ILE A 282 -20.19 1.98 -4.19
C ILE A 282 -21.30 3.02 -4.02
N TRP A 283 -21.15 3.95 -3.06
CA TRP A 283 -22.12 5.04 -2.84
C TRP A 283 -22.33 5.92 -4.07
N LEU A 284 -21.24 6.37 -4.72
CA LEU A 284 -21.29 7.20 -5.93
C LEU A 284 -22.06 6.51 -7.07
N GLN A 285 -21.84 5.22 -7.26
CA GLN A 285 -22.43 4.51 -8.38
C GLN A 285 -23.83 3.97 -8.08
N THR A 286 -24.07 3.43 -6.88
CA THR A 286 -25.33 2.78 -6.54
C THR A 286 -26.40 3.74 -6.00
N MET A 287 -25.97 4.74 -5.19
CA MET A 287 -26.89 5.73 -4.59
C MET A 287 -27.07 6.96 -5.47
N LEU A 288 -25.98 7.51 -6.04
CA LEU A 288 -26.05 8.69 -6.91
C LEU A 288 -26.25 8.32 -8.38
N GLY A 289 -26.23 7.04 -8.75
CA GLY A 289 -26.44 6.60 -10.14
C GLY A 289 -25.34 7.08 -11.11
N MET A 290 -24.14 7.36 -10.60
CA MET A 290 -23.04 7.81 -11.45
C MET A 290 -22.48 6.66 -12.26
N SER A 291 -22.08 6.93 -13.51
CA SER A 291 -21.32 5.96 -14.27
C SER A 291 -19.93 5.72 -13.63
N PRO A 292 -19.30 4.54 -13.86
CA PRO A 292 -17.95 4.25 -13.37
C PRO A 292 -16.93 5.35 -13.70
N VAL A 293 -16.99 5.94 -14.89
CA VAL A 293 -16.11 7.06 -15.29
C VAL A 293 -16.33 8.28 -14.39
N ARG A 294 -17.60 8.69 -14.18
CA ARG A 294 -17.90 9.85 -13.36
C ARG A 294 -17.53 9.61 -11.90
N GLY A 295 -17.76 8.41 -11.38
CA GLY A 295 -17.34 8.01 -10.04
C GLY A 295 -15.80 8.04 -9.90
N GLY A 296 -15.06 7.53 -10.89
CA GLY A 296 -13.61 7.58 -10.93
C GLY A 296 -13.06 9.01 -10.96
N LEU A 297 -13.69 9.91 -11.70
CA LEU A 297 -13.29 11.32 -11.77
C LEU A 297 -13.39 12.04 -10.41
N VAL A 298 -14.29 11.63 -9.51
CA VAL A 298 -14.37 12.19 -8.15
C VAL A 298 -13.07 11.97 -7.39
N PHE A 299 -12.43 10.82 -7.54
CA PHE A 299 -11.17 10.50 -6.86
C PHE A 299 -9.93 11.21 -7.45
N VAL A 300 -10.06 11.83 -8.63
CA VAL A 300 -8.96 12.61 -9.22
C VAL A 300 -8.54 13.77 -8.31
N TRP A 301 -9.45 14.35 -7.55
CA TRP A 301 -9.13 15.44 -6.62
C TRP A 301 -8.11 14.99 -5.55
N LEU A 302 -8.30 13.81 -4.97
CA LEU A 302 -7.34 13.22 -4.04
C LEU A 302 -5.99 12.97 -4.71
N SER A 303 -6.01 12.32 -5.87
CA SER A 303 -4.80 11.91 -6.57
C SER A 303 -3.99 13.10 -7.07
N LEU A 304 -4.66 14.13 -7.62
CA LEU A 304 -4.02 15.35 -8.10
C LEU A 304 -3.40 16.14 -6.94
N ALA A 305 -4.14 16.32 -5.85
CA ALA A 305 -3.62 16.99 -4.65
C ALA A 305 -2.39 16.26 -4.09
N SER A 306 -2.46 14.92 -3.99
CA SER A 306 -1.33 14.10 -3.54
C SER A 306 -0.11 14.24 -4.46
N PHE A 307 -0.32 14.18 -5.77
CA PHE A 307 0.76 14.32 -6.75
C PHE A 307 1.42 15.69 -6.67
N VAL A 308 0.64 16.77 -6.64
CA VAL A 308 1.16 18.16 -6.56
C VAL A 308 1.98 18.35 -5.28
N VAL A 309 1.47 17.89 -4.13
CA VAL A 309 2.17 18.02 -2.85
C VAL A 309 3.43 17.17 -2.81
N ALA A 310 3.39 15.92 -3.29
CA ALA A 310 4.57 15.06 -3.34
C ALA A 310 5.65 15.62 -4.28
N ALA A 311 5.26 16.15 -5.44
CA ALA A 311 6.21 16.76 -6.40
C ALA A 311 6.82 18.06 -5.85
N ALA A 312 6.02 18.92 -5.20
CA ALA A 312 6.48 20.14 -4.57
C ALA A 312 7.32 19.84 -3.31
N GLY A 313 6.95 18.78 -2.58
CA GLY A 313 7.56 18.40 -1.31
C GLY A 313 9.06 18.15 -1.39
N GLY A 314 9.55 17.59 -2.49
CA GLY A 314 10.97 17.37 -2.72
C GLY A 314 11.82 18.67 -2.66
N ARG A 315 11.21 19.83 -2.92
CA ARG A 315 11.87 21.14 -2.86
C ARG A 315 11.51 21.92 -1.59
N LEU A 316 10.24 21.90 -1.19
CA LEU A 316 9.71 22.74 -0.12
C LEU A 316 9.88 22.12 1.27
N LEU A 317 9.96 20.80 1.38
CA LEU A 317 10.07 20.09 2.66
C LEU A 317 11.50 19.68 3.02
N HIS A 318 12.51 20.22 2.30
CA HIS A 318 13.92 19.97 2.63
C HIS A 318 14.21 20.50 4.03
N GLY A 319 14.69 19.62 4.92
CA GLY A 319 14.98 19.99 6.32
C GLY A 319 13.78 19.94 7.27
N VAL A 320 12.56 19.70 6.78
CA VAL A 320 11.41 19.51 7.67
C VAL A 320 11.53 18.16 8.37
N PRO A 321 11.44 18.10 9.72
CA PRO A 321 11.51 16.84 10.45
C PRO A 321 10.43 15.86 9.99
N ALA A 322 10.80 14.57 9.80
CA ALA A 322 9.89 13.51 9.35
C ALA A 322 8.62 13.39 10.21
N ARG A 323 8.72 13.67 11.52
CA ARG A 323 7.55 13.69 12.42
C ARG A 323 6.47 14.69 11.98
N LEU A 324 6.86 15.85 11.46
CA LEU A 324 5.91 16.88 11.03
C LEU A 324 5.29 16.54 9.68
N THR A 325 6.03 15.96 8.75
CA THR A 325 5.50 15.55 7.47
C THR A 325 4.57 14.35 7.60
N ILE A 326 4.93 13.35 8.42
CA ILE A 326 4.12 12.16 8.63
C ILE A 326 2.94 12.48 9.56
N GLY A 327 3.22 13.01 10.76
CA GLY A 327 2.19 13.31 11.76
C GLY A 327 1.21 14.39 11.28
N GLY A 328 1.72 15.51 10.74
CA GLY A 328 0.90 16.58 10.17
C GLY A 328 0.08 16.11 8.96
N GLY A 329 0.68 15.29 8.09
CA GLY A 329 -0.04 14.69 6.96
C GLY A 329 -1.16 13.74 7.39
N LEU A 330 -0.95 12.92 8.45
CA LEU A 330 -2.00 12.08 9.05
C LEU A 330 -3.12 12.92 9.67
N LEU A 331 -2.81 14.04 10.32
CA LEU A 331 -3.82 14.96 10.85
C LEU A 331 -4.62 15.64 9.72
N LEU A 332 -4.00 15.93 8.57
CA LEU A 332 -4.73 16.41 7.39
C LEU A 332 -5.63 15.34 6.79
N ILE A 333 -5.19 14.07 6.76
CA ILE A 333 -6.05 12.96 6.38
C ILE A 333 -7.24 12.85 7.34
N ALA A 334 -7.01 12.97 8.66
CA ALA A 334 -8.07 12.96 9.64
C ALA A 334 -9.10 14.09 9.41
N ALA A 335 -8.62 15.32 9.20
CA ALA A 335 -9.47 16.46 8.89
C ALA A 335 -10.28 16.23 7.61
N GLY A 336 -9.65 15.66 6.57
CA GLY A 336 -10.32 15.31 5.32
C GLY A 336 -11.41 14.26 5.50
N GLN A 337 -11.15 13.21 6.29
CA GLN A 337 -12.15 12.20 6.63
C GLN A 337 -13.30 12.79 7.44
N PHE A 338 -13.04 13.63 8.42
CA PHE A 338 -14.09 14.32 9.17
C PHE A 338 -14.91 15.27 8.28
N CYS A 339 -14.29 15.95 7.30
CA CYS A 339 -15.03 16.76 6.31
C CYS A 339 -15.99 15.92 5.45
N MET A 340 -15.67 14.65 5.19
CA MET A 340 -16.54 13.74 4.44
C MET A 340 -17.63 13.09 5.31
N ALA A 341 -17.64 13.31 6.62
CA ALA A 341 -18.58 12.69 7.56
C ALA A 341 -19.88 13.47 7.78
N PHE A 342 -20.27 14.31 6.82
CA PHE A 342 -21.50 15.15 6.90
C PHE A 342 -22.42 14.90 5.69
N LEU A 343 -22.47 13.68 5.21
CA LEU A 343 -23.35 13.29 4.12
C LEU A 343 -24.78 13.06 4.63
N ASP A 344 -25.76 13.38 3.78
CA ASP A 344 -27.17 13.11 3.99
C ASP A 344 -27.82 12.48 2.73
N ALA A 345 -29.12 12.25 2.76
CA ALA A 345 -29.84 11.66 1.63
C ALA A 345 -29.85 12.56 0.37
N GLY A 346 -29.67 13.88 0.55
CA GLY A 346 -29.63 14.88 -0.54
C GLY A 346 -28.23 15.19 -1.03
N SER A 347 -27.19 14.65 -0.37
CA SER A 347 -25.80 14.94 -0.69
C SER A 347 -25.42 14.48 -2.09
N THR A 348 -24.58 15.27 -2.75
CA THR A 348 -24.03 15.01 -4.08
C THR A 348 -22.54 14.72 -4.00
N ALA A 349 -21.94 14.23 -5.09
CA ALA A 349 -20.52 13.94 -5.17
C ALA A 349 -19.61 15.13 -4.82
N SER A 350 -20.06 16.36 -5.03
CA SER A 350 -19.32 17.59 -4.69
C SER A 350 -19.08 17.73 -3.19
N ALA A 351 -19.92 17.16 -2.33
CA ALA A 351 -19.73 17.18 -0.87
C ALA A 351 -18.45 16.47 -0.44
N LEU A 352 -17.95 15.52 -1.23
CA LEU A 352 -16.70 14.79 -0.95
C LEU A 352 -15.44 15.59 -1.30
N VAL A 353 -15.52 16.57 -2.22
CA VAL A 353 -14.34 17.22 -2.81
C VAL A 353 -13.43 17.89 -1.78
N PRO A 354 -13.93 18.68 -0.80
CA PRO A 354 -13.05 19.29 0.21
C PRO A 354 -12.29 18.24 1.02
N GLY A 355 -12.98 17.17 1.43
CA GLY A 355 -12.36 16.07 2.18
C GLY A 355 -11.32 15.33 1.34
N LEU A 356 -11.62 15.00 0.08
CA LEU A 356 -10.69 14.34 -0.83
C LEU A 356 -9.44 15.17 -1.10
N LEU A 357 -9.56 16.49 -1.21
CA LEU A 357 -8.40 17.39 -1.35
C LEU A 357 -7.51 17.34 -0.10
N LEU A 358 -8.08 17.40 1.11
CA LEU A 358 -7.33 17.31 2.35
C LEU A 358 -6.64 15.95 2.51
N VAL A 359 -7.36 14.84 2.23
CA VAL A 359 -6.78 13.50 2.22
C VAL A 359 -5.63 13.41 1.20
N GLY A 360 -5.80 14.00 0.02
CA GLY A 360 -4.77 14.04 -1.01
C GLY A 360 -3.53 14.81 -0.58
N VAL A 361 -3.68 15.99 -0.01
CA VAL A 361 -2.56 16.79 0.54
C VAL A 361 -1.82 16.00 1.62
N GLY A 362 -2.57 15.41 2.57
CA GLY A 362 -2.00 14.56 3.61
C GLY A 362 -1.23 13.37 3.05
N THR A 363 -1.79 12.69 2.06
CA THR A 363 -1.15 11.55 1.35
C THR A 363 0.17 11.97 0.70
N GLY A 364 0.20 13.12 0.04
CA GLY A 364 1.40 13.66 -0.59
C GLY A 364 2.52 14.01 0.39
N LEU A 365 2.18 14.36 1.64
CA LEU A 365 3.15 14.59 2.71
C LEU A 365 3.64 13.29 3.35
N VAL A 366 2.72 12.38 3.67
CA VAL A 366 3.00 11.15 4.44
C VAL A 366 3.84 10.17 3.64
N SER A 367 3.51 9.94 2.37
CA SER A 367 4.11 8.85 1.59
C SER A 367 5.64 8.96 1.44
N PRO A 368 6.23 10.10 1.03
CA PRO A 368 7.68 10.24 0.99
C PRO A 368 8.30 10.33 2.40
N GLY A 369 7.60 10.92 3.37
CA GLY A 369 8.06 11.06 4.75
C GLY A 369 8.30 9.71 5.43
N ILE A 370 7.36 8.77 5.31
CA ILE A 370 7.45 7.40 5.86
C ILE A 370 8.66 6.66 5.28
N ALA A 371 8.82 6.70 3.94
CA ALA A 371 9.94 6.01 3.29
C ALA A 371 11.30 6.55 3.77
N GLY A 372 11.45 7.88 3.85
CA GLY A 372 12.67 8.51 4.35
C GLY A 372 12.95 8.20 5.82
N ALA A 373 11.94 8.28 6.68
CA ALA A 373 12.07 8.02 8.11
C ALA A 373 12.42 6.56 8.42
N ALA A 374 11.85 5.61 7.69
CA ALA A 374 12.15 4.20 7.87
C ALA A 374 13.61 3.87 7.53
N LEU A 375 14.13 4.44 6.44
CA LEU A 375 15.51 4.26 6.03
C LEU A 375 16.49 4.91 7.02
N ALA A 376 16.12 6.05 7.59
CA ALA A 376 16.93 6.74 8.59
C ALA A 376 16.94 6.03 9.96
N ALA A 377 15.94 5.22 10.28
CA ALA A 377 15.81 4.50 11.55
C ALA A 377 16.69 3.24 11.64
N VAL A 378 17.32 2.80 10.56
CA VAL A 378 18.11 1.57 10.49
C VAL A 378 19.47 1.80 9.81
N PRO A 379 20.51 0.99 10.10
CA PRO A 379 21.77 1.00 9.37
C PRO A 379 21.54 0.72 7.86
N ALA A 380 22.44 1.23 7.02
CA ALA A 380 22.35 1.14 5.56
C ALA A 380 22.19 -0.32 5.05
N GLU A 381 22.83 -1.29 5.72
CA GLU A 381 22.79 -2.71 5.42
C GLU A 381 21.38 -3.31 5.62
N ARG A 382 20.55 -2.71 6.48
CA ARG A 382 19.18 -3.12 6.80
C ARG A 382 18.11 -2.28 6.09
N SER A 383 18.50 -1.37 5.21
CA SER A 383 17.57 -0.48 4.49
C SER A 383 16.51 -1.22 3.68
N GLY A 384 16.86 -2.35 3.07
CA GLY A 384 15.91 -3.20 2.34
C GLY A 384 14.83 -3.80 3.24
N MET A 385 15.21 -4.27 4.44
CA MET A 385 14.27 -4.78 5.44
C MET A 385 13.31 -3.67 5.92
N ALA A 386 13.82 -2.48 6.23
CA ALA A 386 13.00 -1.36 6.69
C ALA A 386 12.00 -0.89 5.61
N GLY A 387 12.44 -0.80 4.36
CA GLY A 387 11.55 -0.47 3.23
C GLY A 387 10.48 -1.54 3.00
N GLY A 388 10.85 -2.81 3.10
CA GLY A 388 9.92 -3.95 3.05
C GLY A 388 8.91 -3.88 4.19
N ALA A 389 9.37 -3.66 5.43
CA ALA A 389 8.51 -3.55 6.61
C ALA A 389 7.48 -2.43 6.46
N VAL A 390 7.88 -1.22 6.05
CA VAL A 390 6.95 -0.11 5.79
C VAL A 390 5.85 -0.51 4.81
N ASN A 391 6.23 -1.11 3.68
CA ASN A 391 5.24 -1.49 2.68
C ASN A 391 4.33 -2.62 3.17
N THR A 392 4.87 -3.58 3.94
CA THR A 392 4.08 -4.62 4.60
C THR A 392 3.04 -4.02 5.56
N PHE A 393 3.45 -3.09 6.43
CA PHE A 393 2.53 -2.41 7.35
C PHE A 393 1.50 -1.53 6.61
N ARG A 394 1.88 -0.87 5.53
CA ARG A 394 0.95 -0.12 4.69
C ARG A 394 -0.12 -1.02 4.07
N GLN A 395 0.25 -2.16 3.51
CA GLN A 395 -0.69 -3.09 2.90
C GLN A 395 -1.59 -3.78 3.92
N LEU A 396 -1.02 -4.15 5.08
CA LEU A 396 -1.81 -4.66 6.20
C LEU A 396 -2.81 -3.61 6.69
N GLY A 397 -2.38 -2.34 6.78
CA GLY A 397 -3.28 -1.22 7.11
C GLY A 397 -4.41 -1.06 6.10
N TYR A 398 -4.13 -1.21 4.81
CA TYR A 398 -5.13 -1.14 3.76
C TYR A 398 -6.19 -2.24 3.90
N ALA A 399 -5.76 -3.51 4.06
CA ALA A 399 -6.67 -4.63 4.25
C ALA A 399 -7.50 -4.50 5.54
N LEU A 400 -6.87 -4.18 6.67
CA LEU A 400 -7.60 -3.93 7.92
C LEU A 400 -8.56 -2.74 7.82
N GLY A 401 -8.16 -1.69 7.08
CA GLY A 401 -9.02 -0.52 6.83
C GLY A 401 -10.29 -0.91 6.09
N ILE A 402 -10.19 -1.69 5.01
CA ILE A 402 -11.36 -2.20 4.27
C ILE A 402 -12.25 -3.04 5.19
N ALA A 403 -11.67 -4.01 5.92
CA ALA A 403 -12.43 -4.89 6.79
C ALA A 403 -13.16 -4.14 7.91
N VAL A 404 -12.43 -3.31 8.67
CA VAL A 404 -12.97 -2.60 9.84
C VAL A 404 -13.96 -1.51 9.42
N PHE A 405 -13.63 -0.70 8.41
CA PHE A 405 -14.54 0.38 7.98
C PHE A 405 -15.77 -0.16 7.27
N GLY A 406 -15.70 -1.33 6.65
CA GLY A 406 -16.89 -2.03 6.15
C GLY A 406 -17.84 -2.48 7.27
N THR A 407 -17.28 -2.99 8.36
CA THR A 407 -18.07 -3.34 9.56
C THR A 407 -18.71 -2.10 10.18
N VAL A 408 -17.95 -1.00 10.31
CA VAL A 408 -18.46 0.28 10.83
C VAL A 408 -19.54 0.86 9.90
N LEU A 409 -19.36 0.76 8.58
CA LEU A 409 -20.34 1.19 7.58
C LEU A 409 -21.68 0.46 7.77
N THR A 410 -21.67 -0.86 7.85
CA THR A 410 -22.90 -1.66 8.02
C THR A 410 -23.55 -1.44 9.38
N SER A 411 -22.74 -1.29 10.44
CA SER A 411 -23.26 -0.94 11.77
C SER A 411 -23.93 0.44 11.78
N GLY A 412 -23.34 1.44 11.12
CA GLY A 412 -23.94 2.77 11.01
C GLY A 412 -25.22 2.83 10.17
N MET A 413 -25.49 1.83 9.33
CA MET A 413 -26.77 1.65 8.63
C MET A 413 -27.82 0.95 9.50
N GLY A 414 -27.37 0.20 10.54
CA GLY A 414 -28.22 -0.69 11.35
C GLY A 414 -29.31 -0.01 12.14
N ASP A 415 -29.18 1.31 12.42
CA ASP A 415 -30.23 2.10 13.06
C ASP A 415 -31.46 2.30 12.15
N SER A 416 -31.26 2.19 10.83
CA SER A 416 -32.29 2.50 9.80
C SER A 416 -32.70 1.26 8.99
N LEU A 417 -31.88 0.21 8.96
CA LEU A 417 -32.10 -0.98 8.13
C LEU A 417 -31.83 -2.28 8.91
N PRO A 418 -32.56 -3.37 8.65
CA PRO A 418 -32.20 -4.70 9.15
C PRO A 418 -30.80 -5.10 8.67
N HIS A 419 -30.11 -5.92 9.47
CA HIS A 419 -28.73 -6.34 9.25
C HIS A 419 -28.47 -6.85 7.81
N ASP A 420 -29.32 -7.76 7.31
CA ASP A 420 -29.18 -8.31 5.95
C ASP A 420 -29.35 -7.24 4.85
N ALA A 421 -30.27 -6.30 5.07
CA ALA A 421 -30.51 -5.19 4.15
C ALA A 421 -29.30 -4.20 4.15
N ALA A 422 -28.72 -3.91 5.32
CA ALA A 422 -27.53 -3.08 5.42
C ALA A 422 -26.33 -3.71 4.71
N HIS A 423 -26.11 -5.02 4.87
CA HIS A 423 -25.06 -5.76 4.16
C HIS A 423 -25.30 -5.82 2.64
N GLY A 424 -26.54 -6.08 2.23
CA GLY A 424 -26.91 -6.06 0.81
C GLY A 424 -26.68 -4.68 0.19
N LEU A 425 -27.07 -3.61 0.88
CA LEU A 425 -26.88 -2.24 0.42
C LEU A 425 -25.41 -1.87 0.28
N ALA A 426 -24.60 -2.19 1.29
CA ALA A 426 -23.17 -1.97 1.28
C ALA A 426 -22.44 -2.78 0.20
N GLY A 427 -22.99 -3.96 -0.17
CA GLY A 427 -22.53 -4.79 -1.29
C GLY A 427 -23.01 -4.30 -2.67
N GLY A 428 -23.81 -3.23 -2.73
CA GLY A 428 -24.29 -2.66 -3.99
C GLY A 428 -25.65 -3.17 -4.47
N ALA A 429 -26.38 -3.96 -3.67
CA ALA A 429 -27.69 -4.52 -4.02
C ALA A 429 -28.87 -3.52 -3.87
N ALA A 430 -28.62 -2.23 -4.05
CA ALA A 430 -29.62 -1.16 -3.91
C ALA A 430 -30.88 -1.39 -4.77
N GLY A 431 -30.74 -1.96 -5.98
CA GLY A 431 -31.85 -2.22 -6.87
C GLY A 431 -32.92 -3.15 -6.28
N ALA A 432 -32.50 -4.20 -5.57
CA ALA A 432 -33.42 -5.15 -4.92
C ALA A 432 -34.12 -4.54 -3.69
N LEU A 433 -33.47 -3.57 -3.02
CA LEU A 433 -33.97 -2.97 -1.79
C LEU A 433 -34.89 -1.77 -2.02
N ARG A 434 -34.82 -1.12 -3.20
CA ARG A 434 -35.63 0.09 -3.51
C ARG A 434 -37.14 -0.13 -3.41
N GLY A 435 -37.60 -1.33 -3.80
CA GLY A 435 -39.02 -1.70 -3.71
C GLY A 435 -39.54 -1.86 -2.29
N VAL A 436 -38.67 -2.10 -1.32
CA VAL A 436 -39.03 -2.37 0.09
C VAL A 436 -38.89 -1.15 0.96
N PHE A 437 -37.75 -0.41 0.85
CA PHE A 437 -37.39 0.66 1.78
C PHE A 437 -37.53 2.08 1.19
N GLY A 438 -37.74 2.22 -0.12
CA GLY A 438 -37.74 3.52 -0.77
C GLY A 438 -36.33 4.14 -0.93
N GLU A 439 -36.19 4.97 -1.98
CA GLU A 439 -34.86 5.53 -2.34
C GLU A 439 -34.29 6.48 -1.30
N HIS A 440 -35.12 7.34 -0.71
CA HIS A 440 -34.69 8.31 0.28
C HIS A 440 -34.14 7.63 1.56
N ALA A 441 -34.81 6.59 2.05
CA ALA A 441 -34.39 5.85 3.20
C ALA A 441 -33.04 5.11 2.96
N LEU A 442 -32.87 4.51 1.77
CA LEU A 442 -31.63 3.85 1.40
C LEU A 442 -30.48 4.84 1.28
N ARG A 443 -30.70 6.02 0.69
CA ARG A 443 -29.70 7.08 0.61
C ARG A 443 -29.31 7.59 2.00
N ALA A 444 -30.28 7.83 2.89
CA ALA A 444 -30.03 8.26 4.26
C ALA A 444 -29.23 7.22 5.05
N ALA A 445 -29.62 5.95 4.97
CA ALA A 445 -28.92 4.86 5.63
C ALA A 445 -27.47 4.71 5.14
N PHE A 446 -27.26 4.73 3.80
CA PHE A 446 -25.89 4.64 3.26
C PHE A 446 -25.03 5.83 3.68
N ALA A 447 -25.59 7.06 3.64
CA ALA A 447 -24.90 8.25 4.09
C ALA A 447 -24.49 8.16 5.57
N ALA A 448 -25.39 7.69 6.45
CA ALA A 448 -25.10 7.47 7.87
C ALA A 448 -23.97 6.46 8.07
N GLY A 449 -24.01 5.33 7.36
CA GLY A 449 -22.94 4.32 7.39
C GLY A 449 -21.60 4.88 6.89
N LEU A 450 -21.62 5.63 5.78
CA LEU A 450 -20.39 6.22 5.22
C LEU A 450 -19.81 7.30 6.14
N ASN A 451 -20.67 8.10 6.79
CA ASN A 451 -20.26 9.07 7.81
C ASN A 451 -19.58 8.35 8.99
N ALA A 452 -20.16 7.26 9.51
CA ALA A 452 -19.56 6.47 10.57
C ALA A 452 -18.18 5.92 10.18
N ALA A 453 -18.05 5.37 8.96
CA ALA A 453 -16.78 4.87 8.44
C ALA A 453 -15.74 5.99 8.28
N ALA A 454 -16.16 7.17 7.79
CA ALA A 454 -15.29 8.34 7.66
C ALA A 454 -14.83 8.86 9.03
N VAL A 455 -15.72 8.93 10.03
CA VAL A 455 -15.36 9.29 11.41
C VAL A 455 -14.34 8.29 11.97
N ALA A 456 -14.57 6.98 11.83
CA ALA A 456 -13.64 5.96 12.30
C ALA A 456 -12.27 6.09 11.65
N ALA A 457 -12.20 6.30 10.34
CA ALA A 457 -10.96 6.54 9.60
C ALA A 457 -10.26 7.82 10.07
N GLY A 458 -11.03 8.90 10.29
CA GLY A 458 -10.54 10.16 10.84
C GLY A 458 -9.92 9.99 12.22
N VAL A 459 -10.58 9.24 13.11
CA VAL A 459 -10.06 8.94 14.47
C VAL A 459 -8.75 8.14 14.37
N VAL A 460 -8.70 7.09 13.54
CA VAL A 460 -7.48 6.28 13.33
C VAL A 460 -6.33 7.16 12.84
N ALA A 461 -6.57 8.02 11.87
CA ALA A 461 -5.55 8.94 11.35
C ALA A 461 -5.12 9.98 12.39
N ALA A 462 -6.06 10.55 13.16
CA ALA A 462 -5.76 11.54 14.18
C ALA A 462 -4.90 10.95 15.31
N VAL A 463 -5.31 9.80 15.85
CA VAL A 463 -4.57 9.11 16.91
C VAL A 463 -3.17 8.73 16.44
N ALA A 464 -3.06 8.13 15.24
CA ALA A 464 -1.76 7.78 14.67
C ALA A 464 -0.90 9.02 14.39
N GLY A 465 -1.50 10.12 13.90
CA GLY A 465 -0.81 11.38 13.68
C GLY A 465 -0.20 11.95 14.95
N VAL A 466 -0.95 11.98 16.04
CA VAL A 466 -0.47 12.40 17.35
C VAL A 466 0.65 11.48 17.86
N LEU A 467 0.44 10.16 17.77
CA LEU A 467 1.46 9.19 18.18
C LEU A 467 2.75 9.32 17.38
N VAL A 468 2.68 9.54 16.08
CA VAL A 468 3.86 9.79 15.23
C VAL A 468 4.59 11.08 15.66
N LEU A 469 3.86 12.16 15.94
CA LEU A 469 4.46 13.42 16.42
C LEU A 469 5.23 13.23 17.74
N VAL A 470 4.76 12.33 18.60
CA VAL A 470 5.39 12.02 19.89
C VAL A 470 6.53 11.02 19.76
N LEU A 471 6.33 9.93 19.01
CA LEU A 471 7.28 8.81 18.93
C LEU A 471 8.44 9.08 17.97
N VAL A 472 8.20 9.75 16.84
CA VAL A 472 9.21 10.05 15.83
C VAL A 472 9.93 11.37 16.19
N ARG A 473 10.51 11.43 17.38
CA ARG A 473 11.37 12.57 17.76
C ARG A 473 12.66 12.47 16.96
N ALA A 474 13.18 13.63 16.50
CA ALA A 474 14.52 13.68 15.97
C ALA A 474 15.48 13.28 17.11
N ASP A 475 16.18 12.17 16.96
CA ASP A 475 17.31 11.84 17.83
C ASP A 475 18.37 12.93 17.66
N HIS A 476 18.37 13.94 18.53
CA HIS A 476 19.45 14.93 18.65
C HIS A 476 20.64 14.32 19.41
N GLY A 477 20.79 12.99 19.44
CA GLY A 477 21.76 12.25 20.23
C GLY A 477 22.66 11.27 19.49
N GLY A 478 22.71 11.31 18.16
CA GLY A 478 23.64 10.49 17.36
C GLY A 478 24.76 11.35 16.73
N ARG A 479 25.45 12.20 17.49
CA ARG A 479 26.85 12.47 17.16
C ARG A 479 27.55 11.11 17.20
N VAL A 480 27.99 10.65 16.05
CA VAL A 480 28.96 9.58 15.94
C VAL A 480 30.13 9.98 16.82
N ALA A 481 30.13 9.51 18.07
CA ALA A 481 31.34 9.53 18.90
C ALA A 481 32.32 8.59 18.18
N GLY A 482 33.28 9.14 17.47
CA GLY A 482 34.33 8.33 16.89
C GLY A 482 34.81 8.71 15.49
N VAL A 483 34.58 9.95 15.02
CA VAL A 483 35.57 10.54 14.11
C VAL A 483 36.24 11.68 14.90
N THR A 484 37.16 11.31 15.74
CA THR A 484 38.21 12.23 16.13
C THR A 484 38.82 12.76 14.83
N ASP A 485 38.81 14.06 14.72
CA ASP A 485 39.60 14.83 13.77
C ASP A 485 41.08 14.51 14.05
N SER A 486 41.50 13.30 13.66
CA SER A 486 42.93 13.02 13.51
C SER A 486 43.28 13.59 12.14
N ALA A 487 43.73 14.86 12.21
CA ALA A 487 44.46 15.45 11.11
C ALA A 487 45.45 14.38 10.55
N PRO A 488 45.51 14.20 9.23
CA PRO A 488 46.47 13.29 8.68
C PRO A 488 47.85 13.70 9.17
N PRO A 489 48.72 12.75 9.63
CA PRO A 489 50.07 13.10 10.06
C PRO A 489 50.76 13.78 8.91
N ALA A 490 51.29 14.99 9.20
CA ALA A 490 52.07 15.76 8.26
C ALA A 490 53.13 14.80 7.64
N LEU A 491 53.06 14.64 6.33
CA LEU A 491 54.12 13.99 5.58
C LEU A 491 55.43 14.72 5.89
N LYS A 492 56.32 14.06 6.65
CA LYS A 492 57.67 14.50 6.75
C LYS A 492 58.24 14.60 5.34
N GLU A 493 58.67 15.78 4.96
CA GLU A 493 59.48 15.98 3.76
C GLU A 493 60.69 15.05 3.88
N GLU A 494 60.71 13.99 3.09
CA GLU A 494 61.85 13.13 2.91
C GLU A 494 62.81 13.86 1.99
N GLU A 495 63.93 14.23 2.56
CA GLU A 495 65.04 14.95 1.97
C GLU A 495 65.45 14.27 0.65
N ALA A 496 65.29 14.99 -0.46
CA ALA A 496 65.65 14.50 -1.81
C ALA A 496 67.15 14.29 -1.88
N ALA A 497 67.58 13.04 -1.97
CA ALA A 497 68.95 12.69 -2.34
C ALA A 497 69.24 13.09 -3.79
N PRO A 498 70.43 13.63 -4.11
CA PRO A 498 70.72 14.13 -5.46
C PRO A 498 70.92 12.97 -6.45
N VAL A 499 70.17 13.06 -7.55
CA VAL A 499 70.31 12.16 -8.69
C VAL A 499 71.61 12.42 -9.42
N ALA A 500 72.50 11.42 -9.45
CA ALA A 500 73.73 11.44 -10.24
C ALA A 500 73.41 11.38 -11.76
N PRO A 501 74.16 12.10 -12.59
CA PRO A 501 73.88 12.15 -14.05
C PRO A 501 74.35 10.82 -14.72
N TYR A 502 73.45 10.19 -15.47
CA TYR A 502 73.75 9.06 -16.32
C TYR A 502 74.43 9.59 -17.60
N ARG A 503 75.72 9.20 -17.76
CA ARG A 503 76.48 9.39 -19.02
C ARG A 503 76.25 8.20 -19.96
N ARG A 504 75.90 8.52 -21.16
CA ARG A 504 75.87 7.81 -22.45
C ARG A 504 74.81 6.73 -22.63
#